data_ee5eeab8157d17411caa427b547ab9ba
#
_entry.id   ee5eeab8157d17411caa427b547ab9ba
#
_cell.length_a   1.000
_cell.length_b   1.000
_cell.length_c   1.000
_cell.angle_alpha   90.00
_cell.angle_beta   90.00
_cell.angle_gamma   90.00
#
_symmetry.space_group_name_H-M   'P 1'
#
loop_
_entity.id
_entity.type
_entity.pdbx_description
1 polymer ?
#
loop_
_entity_poly.entity_id
_entity_poly.type
_entity_poly.pdbx_seq_one_letter_code
_entity_poly.pdbx_strand_id
1 'polypeptide(L)'
;MALQSSGAISLDNIHVEAGGTTGTLASINDSDIRDLIGKTAGTSMAFNEWYGASAGTVVTVTQGIKSLAQATYYGYEDGTPTGSVSPTTVNGSTITNMTIKSVYRTASSAGTFFTIDVSSGVLNAIDADEFTSFSFTANGTFTTLSTSEASTTTIAGGFGRRWTWSSSYGLDSTEIANIDAEWDGSGDVEVTFRP
;
A
#
# COMPACT_ATOMS: atom_id res chain seq x y z
N MET A 1 2.90 -10.72 11.57
CA MET A 1 2.54 -12.13 11.23
C MET A 1 1.05 -12.12 10.96
N ALA A 2 0.60 -12.59 9.78
CA ALA A 2 -0.83 -12.57 9.47
C ALA A 2 -1.65 -13.40 10.48
N LEU A 3 -2.86 -12.94 10.75
CA LEU A 3 -3.81 -13.69 11.55
C LEU A 3 -4.19 -15.00 10.86
N GLN A 4 -4.55 -16.02 11.65
CA GLN A 4 -4.97 -17.32 11.09
C GLN A 4 -6.16 -17.18 10.13
N SER A 5 -6.21 -18.01 9.09
CA SER A 5 -7.27 -17.97 8.06
C SER A 5 -8.54 -18.74 8.47
N SER A 6 -8.51 -19.48 9.58
CA SER A 6 -9.66 -20.24 10.09
C SER A 6 -9.44 -20.65 11.56
N GLY A 7 -10.49 -21.07 12.24
CA GLY A 7 -10.44 -21.49 13.65
C GLY A 7 -10.80 -20.37 14.62
N ALA A 8 -10.42 -20.49 15.89
CA ALA A 8 -10.72 -19.48 16.91
C ALA A 8 -9.71 -18.31 16.82
N ILE A 9 -10.22 -17.09 16.63
CA ILE A 9 -9.46 -15.84 16.70
C ILE A 9 -9.93 -15.04 17.91
N SER A 10 -9.02 -14.40 18.65
CA SER A 10 -9.35 -13.56 19.79
C SER A 10 -9.05 -12.10 19.48
N LEU A 11 -9.66 -11.19 20.23
CA LEU A 11 -9.33 -9.76 20.15
C LEU A 11 -7.88 -9.49 20.50
N ASP A 12 -7.29 -10.27 21.43
CA ASP A 12 -5.88 -10.18 21.78
C ASP A 12 -4.96 -10.56 20.58
N ASN A 13 -5.33 -11.61 19.81
CA ASN A 13 -4.59 -11.94 18.59
C ASN A 13 -4.64 -10.80 17.57
N ILE A 14 -5.83 -10.20 17.39
CA ILE A 14 -6.03 -9.07 16.48
C ILE A 14 -5.23 -7.85 16.95
N HIS A 15 -5.25 -7.57 18.26
CA HIS A 15 -4.51 -6.46 18.86
C HIS A 15 -2.99 -6.60 18.70
N VAL A 16 -2.47 -7.81 18.90
CA VAL A 16 -1.03 -8.09 18.71
C VAL A 16 -0.63 -7.94 17.25
N GLU A 17 -1.46 -8.41 16.30
CA GLU A 17 -1.21 -8.21 14.87
C GLU A 17 -1.23 -6.73 14.48
N ALA A 18 -2.10 -5.92 15.11
CA ALA A 18 -2.13 -4.47 14.94
C ALA A 18 -0.93 -3.72 15.58
N GLY A 19 -0.01 -4.45 16.20
CA GLY A 19 1.18 -3.87 16.84
C GLY A 19 1.04 -3.65 18.35
N GLY A 20 -0.05 -4.09 18.94
CA GLY A 20 -0.27 -4.02 20.38
C GLY A 20 0.50 -5.09 21.16
N THR A 21 0.37 -5.07 22.49
CA THR A 21 1.02 -6.01 23.39
C THR A 21 0.00 -6.99 23.97
N THR A 22 0.31 -8.29 23.93
CA THR A 22 -0.52 -9.35 24.54
C THR A 22 -0.94 -9.01 25.98
N GLY A 23 -2.23 -9.19 26.26
CA GLY A 23 -2.80 -8.99 27.61
C GLY A 23 -3.06 -7.54 27.99
N THR A 24 -2.86 -6.57 27.08
CA THR A 24 -3.26 -5.18 27.28
C THR A 24 -4.71 -4.95 26.81
N LEU A 25 -5.33 -3.90 27.31
CA LEU A 25 -6.71 -3.55 26.93
C LEU A 25 -6.74 -3.14 25.46
N ALA A 26 -7.70 -3.70 24.72
CA ALA A 26 -7.96 -3.38 23.32
C ALA A 26 -9.48 -3.33 23.08
N SER A 27 -9.89 -2.52 22.14
CA SER A 27 -11.29 -2.43 21.68
C SER A 27 -11.35 -2.74 20.18
N ILE A 28 -12.37 -3.47 19.77
CA ILE A 28 -12.65 -3.70 18.34
C ILE A 28 -12.85 -2.39 17.54
N ASN A 29 -13.08 -1.28 18.24
CA ASN A 29 -13.22 0.06 17.65
C ASN A 29 -11.91 0.86 17.61
N ASP A 30 -10.81 0.33 18.15
CA ASP A 30 -9.52 1.00 18.06
C ASP A 30 -9.10 1.11 16.58
N SER A 31 -8.52 2.25 16.22
CA SER A 31 -8.22 2.58 14.81
C SER A 31 -7.24 1.58 14.18
N ASP A 32 -6.20 1.22 14.91
CA ASP A 32 -5.18 0.23 14.49
C ASP A 32 -5.79 -1.16 14.22
N ILE A 33 -6.74 -1.59 15.07
CA ILE A 33 -7.48 -2.85 14.89
C ILE A 33 -8.37 -2.80 13.66
N ARG A 34 -9.07 -1.67 13.46
CA ARG A 34 -9.95 -1.48 12.30
C ARG A 34 -9.16 -1.36 10.99
N ASP A 35 -7.99 -0.75 11.05
CA ASP A 35 -7.09 -0.56 9.92
C ASP A 35 -6.57 -1.88 9.34
N LEU A 36 -6.47 -2.95 10.16
CA LEU A 36 -6.13 -4.30 9.67
C LEU A 36 -7.07 -4.80 8.58
N ILE A 37 -8.33 -4.36 8.60
CA ILE A 37 -9.37 -4.77 7.63
C ILE A 37 -9.88 -3.60 6.79
N GLY A 38 -9.16 -2.46 6.78
CA GLY A 38 -9.51 -1.29 5.97
C GLY A 38 -10.84 -0.62 6.36
N LYS A 39 -11.28 -0.73 7.63
CA LYS A 39 -12.55 -0.16 8.09
C LYS A 39 -12.35 1.14 8.85
N THR A 40 -13.05 2.18 8.43
CA THR A 40 -13.10 3.47 9.13
C THR A 40 -14.01 3.42 10.37
N ALA A 41 -13.84 4.39 11.27
CA ALA A 41 -14.69 4.52 12.45
C ALA A 41 -16.17 4.61 12.08
N GLY A 42 -17.02 3.87 12.80
CA GLY A 42 -18.47 3.85 12.58
C GLY A 42 -18.98 2.89 11.52
N THR A 43 -18.12 2.27 10.70
CA THR A 43 -18.55 1.20 9.78
C THR A 43 -18.80 -0.11 10.54
N SER A 44 -19.80 -0.87 10.11
CA SER A 44 -20.08 -2.19 10.69
C SER A 44 -18.94 -3.17 10.32
N MET A 45 -18.65 -4.10 11.24
CA MET A 45 -17.63 -5.13 11.08
C MET A 45 -18.18 -6.46 11.54
N ALA A 46 -17.75 -7.54 10.88
CA ALA A 46 -17.98 -8.90 11.31
C ALA A 46 -16.66 -9.53 11.74
N PHE A 47 -16.66 -10.34 12.79
CA PHE A 47 -15.43 -10.89 13.38
C PHE A 47 -14.62 -11.77 12.41
N ASN A 48 -15.28 -12.34 11.42
CA ASN A 48 -14.64 -13.13 10.36
C ASN A 48 -13.82 -12.30 9.35
N GLU A 49 -13.97 -10.97 9.34
CA GLU A 49 -13.20 -10.09 8.43
C GLU A 49 -11.71 -10.02 8.81
N TRP A 50 -11.36 -10.36 10.06
CA TRP A 50 -9.96 -10.41 10.50
C TRP A 50 -9.23 -11.69 10.16
N TYR A 51 -9.90 -12.74 9.65
CA TYR A 51 -9.19 -13.93 9.21
C TYR A 51 -8.23 -13.62 8.07
N GLY A 52 -6.96 -13.98 8.28
CA GLY A 52 -5.89 -13.71 7.32
C GLY A 52 -5.43 -12.25 7.28
N ALA A 53 -6.02 -11.36 8.10
CA ALA A 53 -5.59 -9.96 8.14
C ALA A 53 -4.14 -9.83 8.63
N SER A 54 -3.43 -8.85 8.09
CA SER A 54 -2.05 -8.53 8.44
C SER A 54 -1.87 -7.02 8.53
N ALA A 55 -1.08 -6.56 9.49
CA ALA A 55 -0.70 -5.16 9.60
C ALA A 55 0.05 -4.65 8.36
N GLY A 56 0.64 -5.58 7.62
CA GLY A 56 1.45 -5.23 6.46
C GLY A 56 2.82 -4.69 6.85
N THR A 57 3.52 -4.16 5.87
CA THR A 57 4.80 -3.48 6.05
C THR A 57 4.62 -1.98 5.82
N VAL A 58 4.93 -1.18 6.83
CA VAL A 58 4.96 0.29 6.68
C VAL A 58 6.28 0.69 6.02
N VAL A 59 6.19 1.48 4.97
CA VAL A 59 7.32 1.99 4.19
C VAL A 59 7.24 3.51 4.17
N THR A 60 8.27 4.17 4.66
CA THR A 60 8.43 5.61 4.52
C THR A 60 8.97 5.92 3.13
N VAL A 61 8.25 6.73 2.38
CA VAL A 61 8.64 7.24 1.06
C VAL A 61 9.04 8.70 1.22
N THR A 62 10.34 9.00 1.15
CA THR A 62 10.82 10.37 1.01
C THR A 62 10.66 10.77 -0.45
N GLN A 63 9.83 11.77 -0.70
CA GLN A 63 9.48 12.15 -2.06
C GLN A 63 10.61 12.90 -2.76
N GLY A 64 10.72 12.67 -4.06
CA GLY A 64 11.52 13.45 -4.99
C GLY A 64 10.69 13.82 -6.22
N ILE A 65 11.24 14.67 -7.10
CA ILE A 65 10.59 15.12 -8.32
C ILE A 65 11.44 14.75 -9.52
N LYS A 66 10.80 14.17 -10.54
CA LYS A 66 11.40 13.91 -11.86
C LYS A 66 10.47 14.46 -12.94
N SER A 67 10.91 15.49 -13.65
CA SER A 67 10.15 16.08 -14.76
C SER A 67 10.65 15.57 -16.09
N LEU A 68 9.75 15.07 -16.91
CA LEU A 68 9.96 14.71 -18.32
C LEU A 68 9.06 15.57 -19.21
N ALA A 69 9.29 15.53 -20.53
CA ALA A 69 8.58 16.39 -21.46
C ALA A 69 7.03 16.28 -21.44
N GLN A 70 6.51 15.11 -21.04
CA GLN A 70 5.06 14.85 -21.08
C GLN A 70 4.45 14.51 -19.71
N ALA A 71 5.27 14.35 -18.66
CA ALA A 71 4.81 13.97 -17.32
C ALA A 71 5.80 14.40 -16.25
N THR A 72 5.29 14.67 -15.04
CA THR A 72 6.09 14.86 -13.84
C THR A 72 5.77 13.74 -12.85
N TYR A 73 6.80 13.16 -12.28
CA TYR A 73 6.76 12.08 -11.30
C TYR A 73 7.09 12.64 -9.92
N TYR A 74 6.31 12.27 -8.92
CA TYR A 74 6.46 12.70 -7.53
C TYR A 74 6.51 11.47 -6.63
N GLY A 75 7.59 11.26 -5.90
CA GLY A 75 7.77 10.10 -5.05
C GLY A 75 9.15 9.44 -5.21
N TYR A 76 9.19 8.12 -5.21
CA TYR A 76 10.40 7.31 -5.32
C TYR A 76 10.40 6.47 -6.60
N GLU A 77 11.54 6.42 -7.29
CA GLU A 77 11.81 5.50 -8.40
C GLU A 77 13.27 4.99 -8.29
N ASP A 78 13.45 3.66 -8.28
CA ASP A 78 14.77 3.02 -8.23
C ASP A 78 15.60 3.33 -9.50
N GLY A 79 16.89 3.59 -9.32
CA GLY A 79 17.82 3.88 -10.41
C GLY A 79 17.81 5.31 -10.94
N THR A 80 16.95 6.19 -10.41
CA THR A 80 17.00 7.64 -10.65
C THR A 80 17.11 8.36 -9.32
N PRO A 81 17.78 9.53 -9.22
CA PRO A 81 17.96 10.23 -7.96
C PRO A 81 16.68 10.97 -7.53
N THR A 82 15.56 10.28 -7.50
CA THR A 82 14.26 10.80 -7.10
C THR A 82 13.80 10.07 -5.85
N GLY A 83 13.84 10.75 -4.72
CA GLY A 83 13.35 10.24 -3.46
C GLY A 83 14.12 9.03 -2.91
N SER A 84 13.57 8.43 -1.86
CA SER A 84 14.06 7.18 -1.25
C SER A 84 12.92 6.43 -0.56
N VAL A 85 13.14 5.15 -0.23
CA VAL A 85 12.20 4.35 0.57
C VAL A 85 12.92 3.65 1.71
N SER A 86 12.24 3.50 2.84
CA SER A 86 12.73 2.74 4.00
C SER A 86 11.56 2.04 4.71
N PRO A 87 11.58 0.71 4.87
CA PRO A 87 12.55 -0.24 4.33
C PRO A 87 12.51 -0.34 2.81
N THR A 88 13.57 -0.85 2.19
CA THR A 88 13.66 -1.05 0.73
C THR A 88 13.02 -2.35 0.26
N THR A 89 12.59 -3.19 1.19
CA THR A 89 11.97 -4.49 0.91
C THR A 89 10.67 -4.66 1.68
N VAL A 90 9.75 -5.42 1.10
CA VAL A 90 8.44 -5.76 1.67
C VAL A 90 8.18 -7.26 1.52
N ASN A 91 7.28 -7.77 2.36
CA ASN A 91 6.77 -9.13 2.25
C ASN A 91 5.35 -9.10 1.71
N GLY A 92 5.07 -9.95 0.75
CA GLY A 92 3.73 -10.23 0.26
C GLY A 92 3.11 -11.46 0.93
N SER A 93 2.02 -11.96 0.36
CA SER A 93 1.29 -13.13 0.86
C SER A 93 2.11 -14.42 0.73
N THR A 94 2.84 -14.58 -0.36
CA THR A 94 3.62 -15.79 -0.67
C THR A 94 5.11 -15.53 -0.83
N ILE A 95 5.51 -14.30 -1.20
CA ILE A 95 6.90 -13.94 -1.48
C ILE A 95 7.42 -12.98 -0.41
N THR A 96 8.58 -13.31 0.15
CA THR A 96 9.28 -12.47 1.12
C THR A 96 10.42 -11.69 0.49
N ASN A 97 10.80 -10.56 1.10
CA ASN A 97 11.95 -9.73 0.70
C ASN A 97 11.88 -9.21 -0.75
N MET A 98 10.67 -8.89 -1.23
CA MET A 98 10.53 -8.20 -2.51
C MET A 98 11.10 -6.78 -2.42
N THR A 99 11.89 -6.37 -3.40
CA THR A 99 12.46 -5.02 -3.47
C THR A 99 11.43 -4.05 -4.01
N ILE A 100 11.21 -2.93 -3.33
CA ILE A 100 10.40 -1.82 -3.82
C ILE A 100 11.19 -1.12 -4.94
N LYS A 101 10.62 -1.05 -6.13
CA LYS A 101 11.22 -0.39 -7.30
C LYS A 101 10.71 1.01 -7.51
N SER A 102 9.46 1.25 -7.19
CA SER A 102 8.91 2.60 -7.22
C SER A 102 7.64 2.71 -6.40
N VAL A 103 7.41 3.91 -5.88
CA VAL A 103 6.14 4.39 -5.30
C VAL A 103 6.03 5.84 -5.71
N TYR A 104 5.18 6.15 -6.66
CA TYR A 104 5.07 7.51 -7.17
C TYR A 104 3.68 7.84 -7.71
N ARG A 105 3.37 9.14 -7.70
CA ARG A 105 2.32 9.75 -8.49
C ARG A 105 2.89 10.30 -9.79
N THR A 106 2.17 10.12 -10.89
CA THR A 106 2.44 10.77 -12.18
C THR A 106 1.38 11.81 -12.47
N ALA A 107 1.79 13.05 -12.75
CA ALA A 107 0.92 14.07 -13.33
C ALA A 107 1.25 14.26 -14.81
N SER A 108 0.25 14.07 -15.69
CA SER A 108 0.40 14.18 -17.13
C SER A 108 -0.84 14.79 -17.77
N SER A 109 -0.79 15.09 -19.09
CA SER A 109 -1.97 15.50 -19.86
C SER A 109 -3.07 14.43 -19.93
N ALA A 110 -2.73 13.17 -19.67
CA ALA A 110 -3.69 12.06 -19.60
C ALA A 110 -4.34 11.91 -18.21
N GLY A 111 -3.94 12.72 -17.24
CA GLY A 111 -4.45 12.70 -15.87
C GLY A 111 -3.41 12.28 -14.83
N THR A 112 -3.89 12.02 -13.61
CA THR A 112 -3.12 11.55 -12.48
C THR A 112 -3.15 10.03 -12.43
N PHE A 113 -1.97 9.44 -12.21
CA PHE A 113 -1.77 8.02 -11.97
C PHE A 113 -0.98 7.83 -10.68
N PHE A 114 -1.38 6.85 -9.87
CA PHE A 114 -0.58 6.39 -8.75
C PHE A 114 -0.02 5.01 -9.07
N THR A 115 1.26 4.80 -8.84
CA THR A 115 1.95 3.57 -9.28
C THR A 115 2.85 3.02 -8.18
N ILE A 116 2.77 1.71 -7.98
CA ILE A 116 3.66 0.96 -7.09
C ILE A 116 4.27 -0.19 -7.89
N ASP A 117 5.60 -0.29 -7.83
CA ASP A 117 6.38 -1.36 -8.44
C ASP A 117 7.17 -2.12 -7.38
N VAL A 118 7.11 -3.44 -7.44
CA VAL A 118 7.99 -4.31 -6.66
C VAL A 118 8.66 -5.34 -7.56
N SER A 119 9.81 -5.87 -7.15
CA SER A 119 10.48 -6.95 -7.86
C SER A 119 10.97 -8.03 -6.90
N SER A 120 10.96 -9.28 -7.37
CA SER A 120 11.60 -10.42 -6.73
C SER A 120 12.84 -10.85 -7.56
N GLY A 121 13.66 -11.70 -7.00
CA GLY A 121 14.76 -12.34 -7.75
C GLY A 121 14.30 -13.51 -8.65
N VAL A 122 13.00 -13.80 -8.72
CA VAL A 122 12.43 -14.97 -9.41
C VAL A 122 11.52 -14.52 -10.54
N LEU A 123 11.67 -15.11 -11.71
CA LEU A 123 10.89 -14.79 -12.91
C LEU A 123 9.42 -15.21 -12.73
N ASN A 124 8.50 -14.28 -13.03
CA ASN A 124 7.05 -14.46 -12.97
C ASN A 124 6.53 -14.97 -11.60
N ALA A 125 7.23 -14.65 -10.51
CA ALA A 125 6.85 -15.10 -9.18
C ALA A 125 5.80 -14.20 -8.52
N ILE A 126 5.73 -12.92 -8.90
CA ILE A 126 4.84 -11.96 -8.25
C ILE A 126 3.48 -11.96 -8.96
N ASP A 127 2.45 -12.47 -8.28
CA ASP A 127 1.09 -12.43 -8.75
C ASP A 127 0.40 -11.08 -8.46
N ALA A 128 -0.73 -10.82 -9.10
CA ALA A 128 -1.47 -9.57 -8.93
C ALA A 128 -2.07 -9.42 -7.53
N ASP A 129 -2.33 -10.55 -6.87
CA ASP A 129 -2.90 -10.69 -5.53
C ASP A 129 -1.86 -10.94 -4.42
N GLU A 130 -0.58 -10.72 -4.72
CA GLU A 130 0.49 -10.79 -3.70
C GLU A 130 0.29 -9.75 -2.59
N PHE A 131 -0.36 -8.64 -2.91
CA PHE A 131 -0.89 -7.66 -1.95
C PHE A 131 -2.39 -7.51 -2.15
N THR A 132 -3.13 -7.32 -1.07
CA THR A 132 -4.57 -7.02 -1.11
C THR A 132 -4.83 -5.53 -1.26
N SER A 133 -3.98 -4.70 -0.64
CA SER A 133 -4.11 -3.25 -0.70
C SER A 133 -2.82 -2.52 -0.34
N PHE A 134 -2.78 -1.26 -0.72
CA PHE A 134 -1.82 -0.26 -0.24
C PHE A 134 -2.59 0.89 0.39
N SER A 135 -2.11 1.41 1.51
CA SER A 135 -2.78 2.52 2.17
C SER A 135 -1.81 3.56 2.68
N PHE A 136 -2.25 4.80 2.71
CA PHE A 136 -1.50 5.96 3.21
C PHE A 136 -2.49 7.07 3.61
N THR A 137 -2.00 8.06 4.33
CA THR A 137 -2.77 9.28 4.58
C THR A 137 -2.43 10.30 3.51
N ALA A 138 -3.43 10.79 2.79
CA ALA A 138 -3.29 11.84 1.79
C ALA A 138 -4.14 13.05 2.17
N ASN A 139 -3.52 14.21 2.31
CA ASN A 139 -4.17 15.46 2.71
C ASN A 139 -5.05 15.29 3.98
N GLY A 140 -4.51 14.57 4.98
CA GLY A 140 -5.20 14.26 6.23
C GLY A 140 -6.33 13.21 6.11
N THR A 141 -6.54 12.63 4.94
CA THR A 141 -7.54 11.58 4.70
C THR A 141 -6.84 10.24 4.51
N PHE A 142 -7.26 9.22 5.27
CA PHE A 142 -6.75 7.86 5.08
C PHE A 142 -7.31 7.27 3.78
N THR A 143 -6.40 6.87 2.90
CA THR A 143 -6.72 6.33 1.56
C THR A 143 -6.23 4.89 1.48
N THR A 144 -7.09 4.00 1.01
CA THR A 144 -6.77 2.58 0.75
C THR A 144 -6.99 2.27 -0.71
N LEU A 145 -5.94 1.82 -1.38
CA LEU A 145 -5.92 1.42 -2.77
C LEU A 145 -6.01 -0.11 -2.88
N SER A 146 -7.15 -0.63 -3.31
CA SER A 146 -7.34 -2.06 -3.54
C SER A 146 -6.58 -2.52 -4.78
N THR A 147 -5.83 -3.63 -4.68
CA THR A 147 -5.12 -4.18 -5.84
C THR A 147 -6.06 -4.78 -6.88
N SER A 148 -7.28 -5.18 -6.48
CA SER A 148 -8.31 -5.68 -7.39
C SER A 148 -8.85 -4.62 -8.36
N GLU A 149 -8.69 -3.32 -8.02
CA GLU A 149 -9.13 -2.20 -8.84
C GLU A 149 -8.00 -1.63 -9.71
N ALA A 150 -6.76 -2.01 -9.44
CA ALA A 150 -5.60 -1.54 -10.18
C ALA A 150 -5.48 -2.17 -11.56
N SER A 151 -4.96 -1.42 -12.52
CA SER A 151 -4.34 -2.03 -13.70
C SER A 151 -3.01 -2.65 -13.30
N THR A 152 -2.76 -3.90 -13.68
CA THR A 152 -1.55 -4.62 -13.33
C THR A 152 -0.72 -5.00 -14.55
N THR A 153 0.60 -4.89 -14.43
CA THR A 153 1.55 -5.22 -15.52
C THR A 153 2.80 -5.86 -14.94
N THR A 154 3.31 -6.90 -15.62
CA THR A 154 4.63 -7.46 -15.33
C THR A 154 5.72 -6.51 -15.81
N ILE A 155 6.72 -6.27 -14.98
CA ILE A 155 7.83 -5.35 -15.26
C ILE A 155 9.19 -6.06 -15.12
N ALA A 156 10.27 -5.35 -15.48
CA ALA A 156 11.66 -5.84 -15.34
C ALA A 156 11.91 -7.20 -15.99
N GLY A 157 11.31 -7.45 -17.18
CA GLY A 157 11.48 -8.70 -17.91
C GLY A 157 10.82 -9.92 -17.23
N GLY A 158 9.83 -9.70 -16.37
CA GLY A 158 9.13 -10.75 -15.63
C GLY A 158 9.56 -10.90 -14.16
N PHE A 159 10.53 -10.12 -13.70
CA PHE A 159 10.99 -10.17 -12.30
C PHE A 159 10.21 -9.27 -11.35
N GLY A 160 9.28 -8.47 -11.85
CA GLY A 160 8.52 -7.53 -11.04
C GLY A 160 7.06 -7.40 -11.47
N ARG A 161 6.29 -6.76 -10.59
CA ARG A 161 4.87 -6.44 -10.79
C ARG A 161 4.66 -4.95 -10.53
N ARG A 162 3.82 -4.35 -11.37
CA ARG A 162 3.31 -2.97 -11.26
C ARG A 162 1.82 -2.99 -10.99
N TRP A 163 1.38 -2.17 -10.06
CA TRP A 163 -0.01 -1.77 -9.87
C TRP A 163 -0.14 -0.29 -10.19
N THR A 164 -1.17 0.06 -10.94
CA THR A 164 -1.44 1.46 -11.33
C THR A 164 -2.92 1.77 -11.13
N TRP A 165 -3.20 2.84 -10.41
CA TRP A 165 -4.53 3.39 -10.18
C TRP A 165 -4.67 4.71 -10.91
N SER A 166 -5.89 5.02 -11.35
CA SER A 166 -6.27 6.26 -12.02
C SER A 166 -7.80 6.41 -11.97
N SER A 167 -8.34 7.47 -12.55
CA SER A 167 -9.80 7.63 -12.72
C SER A 167 -10.48 6.49 -13.50
N SER A 168 -9.73 5.72 -14.30
CA SER A 168 -10.23 4.53 -14.99
C SER A 168 -9.99 3.23 -14.22
N TYR A 169 -9.19 3.29 -13.16
CA TYR A 169 -8.75 2.14 -12.36
C TYR A 169 -8.78 2.51 -10.88
N GLY A 170 -9.96 2.50 -10.28
CA GLY A 170 -10.20 2.52 -8.84
C GLY A 170 -10.08 3.87 -8.13
N LEU A 171 -9.73 4.99 -8.78
CA LEU A 171 -9.69 6.30 -8.11
C LEU A 171 -10.89 7.16 -8.47
N ASP A 172 -11.56 7.69 -7.44
CA ASP A 172 -12.53 8.75 -7.61
C ASP A 172 -11.87 10.14 -7.66
N SER A 173 -12.65 11.18 -7.94
CA SER A 173 -12.14 12.55 -8.07
C SER A 173 -11.62 13.13 -6.74
N THR A 174 -12.14 12.67 -5.61
CA THR A 174 -11.73 13.11 -4.27
C THR A 174 -10.40 12.47 -3.89
N GLU A 175 -10.24 11.17 -4.15
CA GLU A 175 -8.98 10.45 -3.94
C GLU A 175 -7.86 11.01 -4.81
N ILE A 176 -8.15 11.30 -6.08
CA ILE A 176 -7.20 11.97 -6.99
C ILE A 176 -6.75 13.31 -6.42
N ALA A 177 -7.69 14.15 -5.95
CA ALA A 177 -7.37 15.46 -5.40
C ALA A 177 -6.52 15.34 -4.12
N ASN A 178 -6.82 14.37 -3.25
CA ASN A 178 -6.03 14.12 -2.05
C ASN A 178 -4.63 13.60 -2.39
N ILE A 179 -4.51 12.67 -3.34
CA ILE A 179 -3.22 12.15 -3.83
C ILE A 179 -2.41 13.28 -4.46
N ASP A 180 -3.03 14.15 -5.26
CA ASP A 180 -2.37 15.29 -5.90
C ASP A 180 -1.82 16.29 -4.87
N ALA A 181 -2.52 16.48 -3.76
CA ALA A 181 -2.10 17.38 -2.70
C ALA A 181 -0.97 16.81 -1.83
N GLU A 182 -0.98 15.51 -1.56
CA GLU A 182 0.02 14.86 -0.68
C GLU A 182 1.30 14.49 -1.44
N TRP A 183 1.16 14.01 -2.67
CA TRP A 183 2.29 13.61 -3.50
C TRP A 183 2.75 14.77 -4.39
N ASP A 184 3.36 15.77 -3.78
CA ASP A 184 3.80 17.02 -4.42
C ASP A 184 5.32 17.08 -4.65
N GLY A 185 6.04 16.05 -4.21
CA GLY A 185 7.49 15.93 -4.34
C GLY A 185 8.24 16.43 -3.11
N SER A 186 7.55 16.72 -2.02
CA SER A 186 8.14 17.18 -0.75
C SER A 186 7.70 16.29 0.42
N GLY A 187 8.55 16.20 1.44
CA GLY A 187 8.25 15.47 2.66
C GLY A 187 8.27 13.95 2.53
N ASP A 188 7.78 13.31 3.58
CA ASP A 188 7.71 11.87 3.72
C ASP A 188 6.24 11.41 3.76
N VAL A 189 5.93 10.31 3.07
CA VAL A 189 4.63 9.64 3.13
C VAL A 189 4.84 8.20 3.60
N GLU A 190 4.08 7.78 4.61
CA GLU A 190 4.08 6.39 5.05
C GLU A 190 3.05 5.60 4.24
N VAL A 191 3.52 4.57 3.54
CA VAL A 191 2.69 3.66 2.74
C VAL A 191 2.71 2.28 3.38
N THR A 192 1.55 1.75 3.72
CA THR A 192 1.41 0.39 4.24
C THR A 192 1.13 -0.58 3.09
N PHE A 193 1.98 -1.57 2.93
CA PHE A 193 1.84 -2.68 2.00
C PHE A 193 1.16 -3.85 2.73
N ARG A 194 -0.07 -4.21 2.36
CA ARG A 194 -0.83 -5.32 2.96
C ARG A 194 -0.84 -6.53 2.04
N PRO A 195 -0.26 -7.65 2.48
CA PRO A 195 -0.31 -8.91 1.73
C PRO A 195 -1.70 -9.54 1.73
#